data_a27c131c4568fcdc516c906d9d58d13c
#
_entry.id   a27c131c4568fcdc516c906d9d58d13c
#
_cell.length_a   1.000
_cell.length_b   1.000
_cell.length_c   1.000
_cell.angle_alpha   90.00
_cell.angle_beta   90.00
_cell.angle_gamma   90.00
#
_symmetry.space_group_name_H-M   'P 1'
#
loop_
_entity.id
_entity.type
_entity.pdbx_description
1 polymer ?
#
loop_
_entity_poly.entity_id
_entity_poly.type
_entity_poly.pdbx_seq_one_letter_code
_entity_poly.pdbx_strand_id
1 'polypeptide(L)'
;MADNNELIIRDLHVNVEDKEILHGINLHVKPGEVHVIMGPNGSGKSTLSNALMGHPRYTVTSGEIEFQGEVINNLSADRRARRGIFLAFQNPLAVPGVTVTNFLRTALTNRRKGDVAPEVRPQNLDIVGDRPVYETKKASVGGDGALLDRKQRQTLISPKEFRSILKEKLNLLKMDEKFTRRYLNDGFSGGEKKRLEVLQMAVLEPKVAFLDEPDSGLDIDAIRIVGEGVNALRGKDMAIVVITHQQRILSYLDVDFVHVMMQGNIVKEGGPELSREIEEKGYGWIREELGIQPTQEETREEVGV
;
A
#
# COMPACT_ATOMS: atom_id res chain seq x y z
N MET A 1 1.83 -9.38 -25.76
CA MET A 1 0.99 -9.95 -24.69
C MET A 1 0.57 -8.76 -23.86
N ALA A 2 -0.72 -8.54 -23.61
CA ALA A 2 -1.16 -7.49 -22.71
C ALA A 2 -0.55 -7.82 -21.34
N ASP A 3 0.10 -6.83 -20.71
CA ASP A 3 0.61 -6.96 -19.35
C ASP A 3 -0.60 -7.22 -18.45
N ASN A 4 -0.72 -8.45 -17.97
CA ASN A 4 -1.79 -8.83 -17.04
C ASN A 4 -1.44 -8.30 -15.66
N ASN A 5 -1.75 -7.03 -15.39
CA ASN A 5 -1.51 -6.39 -14.09
C ASN A 5 -2.68 -6.60 -13.11
N GLU A 6 -3.45 -7.68 -13.29
CA GLU A 6 -4.54 -8.03 -12.38
C GLU A 6 -4.00 -8.54 -11.04
N LEU A 7 -4.71 -8.18 -9.97
CA LEU A 7 -4.56 -8.77 -8.66
C LEU A 7 -5.76 -9.66 -8.38
N ILE A 8 -5.50 -10.92 -8.12
CA ILE A 8 -6.54 -11.91 -7.84
C ILE A 8 -6.23 -12.58 -6.50
N ILE A 9 -7.19 -12.55 -5.61
CA ILE A 9 -7.14 -13.19 -4.30
C ILE A 9 -8.19 -14.28 -4.29
N ARG A 10 -7.80 -15.51 -3.94
CA ARG A 10 -8.71 -16.67 -3.88
C ARG A 10 -8.62 -17.33 -2.52
N ASP A 11 -9.74 -17.40 -1.83
CA ASP A 11 -9.92 -18.12 -0.56
C ASP A 11 -8.79 -17.82 0.45
N LEU A 12 -8.45 -16.53 0.62
CA LEU A 12 -7.30 -16.12 1.41
C LEU A 12 -7.59 -16.16 2.90
N HIS A 13 -6.85 -16.98 3.62
CA HIS A 13 -6.85 -17.06 5.07
C HIS A 13 -5.53 -16.52 5.63
N VAL A 14 -5.63 -15.69 6.65
CA VAL A 14 -4.46 -15.01 7.24
C VAL A 14 -4.51 -15.03 8.75
N ASN A 15 -3.41 -15.46 9.35
CA ASN A 15 -3.19 -15.36 10.78
C ASN A 15 -2.34 -14.14 11.14
N VAL A 16 -2.68 -13.51 12.26
CA VAL A 16 -1.82 -12.56 12.97
C VAL A 16 -1.39 -13.23 14.26
N GLU A 17 -0.10 -13.54 14.37
CA GLU A 17 0.40 -14.45 15.40
C GLU A 17 -0.33 -15.82 15.29
N ASP A 18 -1.01 -16.26 16.35
CA ASP A 18 -1.73 -17.54 16.37
C ASP A 18 -3.24 -17.40 16.12
N LYS A 19 -3.74 -16.18 15.84
CA LYS A 19 -5.17 -15.92 15.63
C LYS A 19 -5.46 -15.73 14.15
N GLU A 20 -6.39 -16.50 13.63
CA GLU A 20 -6.94 -16.28 12.29
C GLU A 20 -7.82 -15.03 12.29
N ILE A 21 -7.56 -14.15 11.33
CA ILE A 21 -8.25 -12.86 11.17
C ILE A 21 -8.99 -12.76 9.83
N LEU A 22 -8.42 -13.34 8.76
CA LEU A 22 -9.09 -13.42 7.46
C LEU A 22 -9.55 -14.84 7.19
N HIS A 23 -10.80 -14.98 6.75
CA HIS A 23 -11.52 -16.24 6.68
C HIS A 23 -12.02 -16.52 5.25
N GLY A 24 -11.11 -16.63 4.27
CA GLY A 24 -11.46 -16.97 2.89
C GLY A 24 -11.84 -15.76 2.03
N ILE A 25 -11.00 -14.72 2.06
CA ILE A 25 -11.19 -13.52 1.23
C ILE A 25 -11.03 -13.86 -0.26
N ASN A 26 -12.02 -13.42 -1.04
CA ASN A 26 -11.96 -13.41 -2.48
C ASN A 26 -12.05 -11.97 -2.98
N LEU A 27 -11.13 -11.55 -3.86
CA LEU A 27 -11.10 -10.22 -4.45
C LEU A 27 -10.40 -10.25 -5.80
N HIS A 28 -10.99 -9.62 -6.80
CA HIS A 28 -10.40 -9.45 -8.13
C HIS A 28 -10.36 -7.98 -8.49
N VAL A 29 -9.17 -7.43 -8.70
CA VAL A 29 -8.94 -6.02 -9.03
C VAL A 29 -8.21 -5.94 -10.36
N LYS A 30 -8.83 -5.27 -11.34
CA LYS A 30 -8.26 -5.09 -12.67
C LYS A 30 -7.56 -3.74 -12.81
N PRO A 31 -6.59 -3.62 -13.73
CA PRO A 31 -5.98 -2.35 -14.04
C PRO A 31 -7.02 -1.29 -14.41
N GLY A 32 -6.87 -0.08 -13.87
CA GLY A 32 -7.77 1.03 -14.10
C GLY A 32 -8.98 1.10 -13.16
N GLU A 33 -9.26 0.05 -12.38
CA GLU A 33 -10.36 0.02 -11.43
C GLU A 33 -9.98 0.65 -10.09
N VAL A 34 -10.96 1.30 -9.46
CA VAL A 34 -10.87 1.84 -8.09
C VAL A 34 -11.85 1.07 -7.21
N HIS A 35 -11.31 0.25 -6.34
CA HIS A 35 -12.05 -0.54 -5.36
C HIS A 35 -11.98 0.13 -3.99
N VAL A 36 -13.08 0.07 -3.25
CA VAL A 36 -13.14 0.54 -1.87
C VAL A 36 -13.51 -0.63 -0.97
N ILE A 37 -12.75 -0.80 0.10
CA ILE A 37 -13.04 -1.78 1.15
C ILE A 37 -13.49 -1.02 2.39
N MET A 38 -14.75 -1.20 2.75
CA MET A 38 -15.38 -0.60 3.92
C MET A 38 -15.69 -1.67 4.97
N GLY A 39 -15.91 -1.25 6.18
CA GLY A 39 -16.31 -2.14 7.27
C GLY A 39 -15.99 -1.56 8.64
N PRO A 40 -16.61 -2.08 9.72
CA PRO A 40 -16.34 -1.62 11.07
C PRO A 40 -14.88 -1.86 11.49
N ASN A 41 -14.47 -1.25 12.60
CA ASN A 41 -13.17 -1.50 13.19
C ASN A 41 -13.01 -2.98 13.56
N GLY A 42 -11.80 -3.51 13.46
CA GLY A 42 -11.56 -4.93 13.71
C GLY A 42 -12.06 -5.91 12.63
N SER A 43 -12.66 -5.45 11.53
CA SER A 43 -13.15 -6.34 10.46
C SER A 43 -12.06 -7.04 9.64
N GLY A 44 -10.78 -6.66 9.81
CA GLY A 44 -9.64 -7.28 9.11
C GLY A 44 -9.08 -6.48 7.93
N LYS A 45 -9.55 -5.26 7.64
CA LYS A 45 -9.13 -4.44 6.50
C LYS A 45 -7.61 -4.21 6.43
N SER A 46 -7.01 -3.72 7.52
CA SER A 46 -5.55 -3.51 7.57
C SER A 46 -4.77 -4.83 7.62
N THR A 47 -5.38 -5.92 8.09
CA THR A 47 -4.79 -7.26 7.96
C THR A 47 -4.67 -7.65 6.50
N LEU A 48 -5.68 -7.38 5.69
CA LEU A 48 -5.66 -7.66 4.26
C LEU A 48 -4.55 -6.87 3.55
N SER A 49 -4.46 -5.55 3.76
CA SER A 49 -3.44 -4.71 3.12
C SER A 49 -2.01 -5.12 3.50
N ASN A 50 -1.78 -5.46 4.78
CA ASN A 50 -0.47 -5.91 5.25
C ASN A 50 -0.12 -7.32 4.75
N ALA A 51 -1.06 -8.24 4.70
CA ALA A 51 -0.86 -9.57 4.13
C ALA A 51 -0.52 -9.48 2.63
N LEU A 52 -1.23 -8.64 1.88
CA LEU A 52 -0.97 -8.36 0.47
C LEU A 52 0.41 -7.76 0.23
N MET A 53 0.90 -6.93 1.16
CA MET A 53 2.26 -6.39 1.08
C MET A 53 3.33 -7.38 1.54
N GLY A 54 2.96 -8.52 2.13
CA GLY A 54 3.91 -9.54 2.61
C GLY A 54 4.62 -9.12 3.90
N HIS A 55 3.90 -8.42 4.78
CA HIS A 55 4.44 -8.03 6.08
C HIS A 55 4.64 -9.27 6.97
N PRO A 56 5.82 -9.45 7.61
CA PRO A 56 6.21 -10.71 8.26
C PRO A 56 5.35 -11.15 9.46
N ARG A 57 4.57 -10.24 10.06
CA ARG A 57 3.64 -10.57 11.14
C ARG A 57 2.33 -11.22 10.66
N TYR A 58 2.08 -11.22 9.36
CA TYR A 58 0.83 -11.72 8.76
C TYR A 58 1.15 -12.97 7.96
N THR A 59 0.68 -14.10 8.43
CA THR A 59 0.96 -15.41 7.83
C THR A 59 -0.23 -15.87 7.00
N VAL A 60 -0.02 -16.02 5.70
CA VAL A 60 -1.01 -16.67 4.83
C VAL A 60 -1.02 -18.15 5.17
N THR A 61 -2.14 -18.67 5.66
CA THR A 61 -2.30 -20.08 6.07
C THR A 61 -2.92 -20.93 4.97
N SER A 62 -3.80 -20.37 4.16
CA SER A 62 -4.33 -21.00 2.94
C SER A 62 -4.78 -19.93 1.93
N GLY A 63 -5.13 -20.38 0.72
CA GLY A 63 -5.51 -19.52 -0.37
C GLY A 63 -4.33 -18.93 -1.13
N GLU A 64 -4.63 -18.13 -2.15
CA GLU A 64 -3.63 -17.61 -3.09
C GLU A 64 -3.80 -16.12 -3.33
N ILE A 65 -2.67 -15.44 -3.39
CA ILE A 65 -2.53 -14.08 -3.91
C ILE A 65 -1.80 -14.18 -5.23
N GLU A 66 -2.50 -13.98 -6.32
CA GLU A 66 -1.94 -13.97 -7.68
C GLU A 66 -1.78 -12.53 -8.16
N PHE A 67 -0.61 -12.20 -8.68
CA PHE A 67 -0.33 -10.91 -9.30
C PHE A 67 0.52 -11.11 -10.55
N GLN A 68 0.08 -10.50 -11.65
CA GLN A 68 0.71 -10.65 -12.96
C GLN A 68 0.81 -12.12 -13.43
N GLY A 69 -0.20 -12.94 -13.08
CA GLY A 69 -0.25 -14.36 -13.44
C GLY A 69 0.65 -15.27 -12.61
N GLU A 70 1.24 -14.76 -11.52
CA GLU A 70 2.08 -15.53 -10.62
C GLU A 70 1.58 -15.47 -9.17
N VAL A 71 1.63 -16.59 -8.45
CA VAL A 71 1.34 -16.64 -7.02
C VAL A 71 2.48 -16.01 -6.24
N ILE A 72 2.15 -14.96 -5.45
CA ILE A 72 3.15 -14.15 -4.75
C ILE A 72 3.18 -14.38 -3.24
N ASN A 73 2.48 -15.39 -2.71
CA ASN A 73 2.39 -15.66 -1.26
C ASN A 73 3.75 -15.66 -0.57
N ASN A 74 4.75 -16.29 -1.18
CA ASN A 74 6.09 -16.46 -0.63
C ASN A 74 7.07 -15.32 -0.96
N LEU A 75 6.60 -14.24 -1.61
CA LEU A 75 7.46 -13.13 -1.93
C LEU A 75 7.53 -12.14 -0.75
N SER A 76 8.74 -11.69 -0.44
CA SER A 76 8.98 -10.64 0.55
C SER A 76 8.41 -9.29 0.09
N ALA A 77 8.16 -8.39 1.04
CA ALA A 77 7.59 -7.07 0.76
C ALA A 77 8.39 -6.26 -0.27
N ASP A 78 9.72 -6.31 -0.22
CA ASP A 78 10.59 -5.63 -1.18
C ASP A 78 10.46 -6.20 -2.61
N ARG A 79 10.26 -7.52 -2.75
CA ARG A 79 10.01 -8.15 -4.06
C ARG A 79 8.64 -7.79 -4.62
N ARG A 80 7.60 -7.78 -3.78
CA ARG A 80 6.26 -7.33 -4.16
C ARG A 80 6.26 -5.86 -4.58
N ALA A 81 6.97 -4.99 -3.84
CA ALA A 81 7.12 -3.58 -4.21
C ALA A 81 7.84 -3.38 -5.54
N ARG A 82 8.90 -4.16 -5.85
CA ARG A 82 9.59 -4.11 -7.15
C ARG A 82 8.70 -4.55 -8.31
N ARG A 83 7.78 -5.47 -8.09
CA ARG A 83 6.78 -5.89 -9.10
C ARG A 83 5.69 -4.85 -9.32
N GLY A 84 5.52 -3.91 -8.39
CA GLY A 84 4.60 -2.80 -8.53
C GLY A 84 3.42 -2.80 -7.58
N ILE A 85 3.49 -3.52 -6.48
CA ILE A 85 2.54 -3.40 -5.39
C ILE A 85 3.01 -2.28 -4.47
N PHE A 86 2.11 -1.38 -4.10
CA PHE A 86 2.37 -0.24 -3.23
C PHE A 86 1.37 -0.23 -2.08
N LEU A 87 1.82 0.13 -0.89
CA LEU A 87 0.98 0.34 0.29
C LEU A 87 1.26 1.71 0.88
N ALA A 88 0.25 2.58 0.93
CA ALA A 88 0.23 3.75 1.78
C ALA A 88 -0.26 3.32 3.17
N PHE A 89 0.57 3.57 4.18
CA PHE A 89 0.30 3.13 5.55
C PHE A 89 -0.68 4.07 6.27
N GLN A 90 -1.47 3.54 7.17
CA GLN A 90 -2.30 4.36 8.06
C GLN A 90 -1.44 5.38 8.83
N ASN A 91 -0.33 4.93 9.42
CA ASN A 91 0.61 5.75 10.17
C ASN A 91 2.04 5.62 9.64
N PRO A 92 2.43 6.40 8.60
CA PRO A 92 3.77 6.33 8.06
C PRO A 92 4.82 6.86 9.05
N LEU A 93 5.88 6.06 9.23
CA LEU A 93 6.95 6.37 10.18
C LEU A 93 7.87 7.48 9.67
N ALA A 94 8.39 8.28 10.58
CA ALA A 94 9.45 9.25 10.30
C ALA A 94 10.81 8.54 10.12
N VAL A 95 11.59 8.99 9.13
CA VAL A 95 12.94 8.50 8.89
C VAL A 95 13.91 9.69 8.92
N PRO A 96 14.43 10.06 10.11
CA PRO A 96 15.35 11.17 10.25
C PRO A 96 16.63 10.96 9.43
N GLY A 97 17.14 12.03 8.84
CA GLY A 97 18.36 11.98 8.02
C GLY A 97 18.18 11.54 6.57
N VAL A 98 17.01 11.00 6.20
CA VAL A 98 16.70 10.63 4.82
C VAL A 98 15.73 11.65 4.21
N THR A 99 16.19 12.43 3.25
CA THR A 99 15.30 13.39 2.56
C THR A 99 14.30 12.69 1.66
N VAL A 100 13.12 13.28 1.49
CA VAL A 100 12.08 12.80 0.54
C VAL A 100 12.66 12.56 -0.84
N THR A 101 13.49 13.49 -1.34
CA THR A 101 14.19 13.36 -2.63
C THR A 101 15.04 12.10 -2.71
N ASN A 102 15.88 11.84 -1.70
CA ASN A 102 16.76 10.68 -1.69
C ASN A 102 15.99 9.37 -1.58
N PHE A 103 14.97 9.34 -0.74
CA PHE A 103 14.08 8.20 -0.60
C PHE A 103 13.41 7.85 -1.94
N LEU A 104 12.74 8.81 -2.57
CA LEU A 104 12.00 8.60 -3.82
C LEU A 104 12.93 8.16 -4.96
N ARG A 105 14.14 8.77 -5.10
CA ARG A 105 15.10 8.38 -6.11
C ARG A 105 15.57 6.94 -5.92
N THR A 106 15.86 6.56 -4.67
CA THR A 106 16.31 5.20 -4.34
C THR A 106 15.20 4.18 -4.60
N ALA A 107 13.97 4.48 -4.17
CA ALA A 107 12.82 3.61 -4.38
C ALA A 107 12.52 3.42 -5.87
N LEU A 108 12.48 4.50 -6.66
CA LEU A 108 12.24 4.45 -8.10
C LEU A 108 13.36 3.69 -8.84
N THR A 109 14.62 3.88 -8.43
CA THR A 109 15.76 3.13 -9.00
C THR A 109 15.60 1.62 -8.75
N ASN A 110 15.22 1.22 -7.53
CA ASN A 110 15.04 -0.19 -7.20
C ASN A 110 13.83 -0.80 -7.92
N ARG A 111 12.75 -0.04 -8.06
CA ARG A 111 11.59 -0.47 -8.83
C ARG A 111 11.93 -0.71 -10.31
N ARG A 112 12.70 0.17 -10.95
CA ARG A 112 13.13 0.00 -12.34
C ARG A 112 14.07 -1.20 -12.56
N LYS A 113 14.79 -1.63 -11.51
CA LYS A 113 15.58 -2.87 -11.56
C LYS A 113 14.70 -4.12 -11.65
N GLY A 114 13.44 -4.01 -11.26
CA GLY A 114 12.50 -5.12 -11.23
C GLY A 114 12.80 -6.12 -10.13
N ASP A 115 12.05 -7.21 -10.12
CA ASP A 115 12.23 -8.33 -9.21
C ASP A 115 13.35 -9.25 -9.72
N VAL A 116 14.58 -8.76 -9.67
CA VAL A 116 15.75 -9.60 -9.87
C VAL A 116 15.94 -10.39 -8.57
N ALA A 117 15.96 -11.74 -8.67
CA ALA A 117 16.27 -12.58 -7.52
C ALA A 117 17.56 -12.06 -6.87
N PRO A 118 17.58 -11.82 -5.55
CA PRO A 118 18.79 -11.39 -4.89
C PRO A 118 19.86 -12.47 -5.12
N GLU A 119 21.04 -12.07 -5.57
CA GLU A 119 22.20 -12.90 -5.39
C GLU A 119 22.17 -13.38 -3.94
N VAL A 120 22.26 -14.69 -3.75
CA VAL A 120 22.10 -15.41 -2.48
C VAL A 120 22.71 -14.60 -1.34
N ARG A 121 21.90 -14.04 -0.46
CA ARG A 121 22.41 -13.51 0.80
C ARG A 121 22.98 -14.70 1.57
N PRO A 122 24.23 -14.65 2.07
CA PRO A 122 24.75 -15.72 2.90
C PRO A 122 23.80 -15.94 4.07
N GLN A 123 23.40 -17.19 4.28
CA GLN A 123 22.43 -17.62 5.31
C GLN A 123 22.98 -17.53 6.75
N ASN A 124 24.06 -16.80 6.99
CA ASN A 124 24.64 -16.65 8.31
C ASN A 124 24.43 -15.20 8.79
N LEU A 125 23.24 -14.93 9.32
CA LEU A 125 23.03 -13.85 10.25
C LEU A 125 23.33 -14.39 11.65
N ASP A 126 24.54 -14.19 12.14
CA ASP A 126 24.84 -14.40 13.55
C ASP A 126 24.05 -13.39 14.36
N ILE A 127 23.07 -13.87 15.10
CA ILE A 127 22.32 -13.07 16.08
C ILE A 127 23.15 -13.06 17.36
N VAL A 128 23.79 -11.95 17.66
CA VAL A 128 24.43 -11.72 18.95
C VAL A 128 23.56 -10.73 19.76
N GLY A 129 22.74 -11.27 20.66
CA GLY A 129 21.74 -10.52 21.43
C GLY A 129 20.57 -10.05 20.55
N ASP A 130 19.65 -9.25 21.08
CA ASP A 130 18.44 -8.75 20.40
C ASP A 130 18.69 -7.74 19.26
N ARG A 131 19.90 -7.65 18.73
CA ARG A 131 20.23 -6.75 17.61
C ARG A 131 20.89 -7.52 16.48
N PRO A 132 20.39 -7.37 15.23
CA PRO A 132 21.09 -7.89 14.06
C PRO A 132 22.43 -7.15 13.90
N VAL A 133 23.53 -7.89 13.99
CA VAL A 133 24.86 -7.35 13.69
C VAL A 133 25.01 -7.36 12.17
N TYR A 134 24.92 -6.20 11.59
CA TYR A 134 25.35 -6.00 10.21
C TYR A 134 26.88 -5.95 10.20
N GLU A 135 27.57 -7.06 9.95
CA GLU A 135 28.95 -7.02 9.54
C GLU A 135 29.04 -6.22 8.23
N THR A 136 29.35 -4.95 8.35
CA THR A 136 29.92 -4.22 7.24
C THR A 136 31.31 -4.82 7.01
N LYS A 137 31.44 -5.88 6.20
CA LYS A 137 32.71 -6.13 5.55
C LYS A 137 33.05 -4.82 4.85
N LYS A 138 34.05 -4.11 5.39
CA LYS A 138 34.73 -3.06 4.67
C LYS A 138 35.17 -3.74 3.37
N ALA A 139 34.45 -3.45 2.28
CA ALA A 139 34.94 -3.75 0.96
C ALA A 139 36.32 -3.06 0.94
N SER A 140 37.38 -3.85 1.01
CA SER A 140 38.70 -3.38 0.70
C SER A 140 38.57 -2.72 -0.66
N VAL A 141 38.83 -1.42 -0.70
CA VAL A 141 39.00 -0.69 -1.95
C VAL A 141 40.28 -1.23 -2.61
N GLY A 142 40.13 -2.42 -3.16
CA GLY A 142 41.02 -2.94 -4.17
C GLY A 142 40.63 -2.21 -5.44
N GLY A 143 41.53 -1.42 -5.96
CA GLY A 143 41.33 -0.64 -7.18
C GLY A 143 41.14 -1.53 -8.40
N ASP A 144 39.93 -1.91 -8.65
CA ASP A 144 39.35 -2.23 -9.95
C ASP A 144 37.89 -1.89 -9.79
N GLY A 145 37.52 -0.68 -10.22
CA GLY A 145 36.16 -0.25 -10.31
C GLY A 145 35.36 -1.25 -11.13
N ALA A 146 34.72 -2.21 -10.50
CA ALA A 146 33.85 -3.15 -11.15
C ALA A 146 32.85 -2.34 -11.97
N LEU A 147 33.08 -2.30 -13.27
CA LEU A 147 32.24 -1.62 -14.24
C LEU A 147 30.89 -2.31 -14.15
N LEU A 148 29.92 -1.64 -13.52
CA LEU A 148 28.52 -2.08 -13.55
C LEU A 148 28.19 -2.52 -14.96
N ASP A 149 27.65 -3.71 -15.11
CA ASP A 149 27.23 -4.26 -16.40
C ASP A 149 26.30 -3.25 -17.10
N ARG A 150 26.37 -3.22 -18.44
CA ARG A 150 25.59 -2.28 -19.27
C ARG A 150 24.08 -2.30 -18.92
N LYS A 151 23.54 -3.46 -18.57
CA LYS A 151 22.17 -3.62 -18.05
C LYS A 151 21.96 -2.93 -16.70
N GLN A 152 22.89 -3.05 -15.77
CA GLN A 152 22.82 -2.41 -14.45
C GLN A 152 22.91 -0.88 -14.52
N ARG A 153 23.66 -0.34 -15.49
CA ARG A 153 23.74 1.11 -15.74
C ARG A 153 22.45 1.68 -16.32
N GLN A 154 21.74 0.92 -17.16
CA GLN A 154 20.46 1.36 -17.76
C GLN A 154 19.32 1.46 -16.74
N THR A 155 19.40 0.75 -15.60
CA THR A 155 18.38 0.81 -14.54
C THR A 155 18.62 1.93 -13.53
N LEU A 156 19.80 2.56 -13.53
CA LEU A 156 20.10 3.68 -12.64
C LEU A 156 19.50 4.98 -13.18
N ILE A 157 18.65 5.61 -12.40
CA ILE A 157 18.08 6.91 -12.74
C ILE A 157 19.11 8.00 -12.50
N SER A 158 19.44 8.76 -13.55
CA SER A 158 20.34 9.91 -13.41
C SER A 158 19.69 11.00 -12.53
N PRO A 159 20.51 11.80 -11.81
CA PRO A 159 19.97 12.91 -11.00
C PRO A 159 19.16 13.94 -11.81
N LYS A 160 19.50 14.12 -13.09
CA LYS A 160 18.81 15.04 -14.00
C LYS A 160 17.43 14.48 -14.39
N GLU A 161 17.38 13.22 -14.79
CA GLU A 161 16.14 12.51 -15.13
C GLU A 161 15.20 12.47 -13.93
N PHE A 162 15.69 12.08 -12.76
CA PHE A 162 14.88 12.04 -11.54
C PHE A 162 14.28 13.41 -11.19
N ARG A 163 15.06 14.50 -11.28
CA ARG A 163 14.55 15.85 -11.05
C ARG A 163 13.42 16.21 -12.02
N SER A 164 13.53 15.80 -13.29
CA SER A 164 12.46 16.05 -14.27
C SER A 164 11.18 15.34 -13.90
N ILE A 165 11.27 14.05 -13.56
CA ILE A 165 10.12 13.24 -13.10
C ILE A 165 9.51 13.87 -11.85
N LEU A 166 10.32 14.15 -10.83
CA LEU A 166 9.84 14.71 -9.56
C LEU A 166 9.12 16.05 -9.77
N LYS A 167 9.69 16.94 -10.60
CA LYS A 167 9.07 18.23 -10.91
C LYS A 167 7.71 18.08 -11.62
N GLU A 168 7.62 17.16 -12.57
CA GLU A 168 6.36 16.83 -13.25
C GLU A 168 5.30 16.37 -12.24
N LYS A 169 5.63 15.42 -11.36
CA LYS A 169 4.69 14.89 -10.37
C LYS A 169 4.31 15.90 -9.30
N LEU A 170 5.24 16.76 -8.87
CA LEU A 170 4.95 17.88 -7.96
C LEU A 170 3.97 18.87 -8.60
N ASN A 171 4.16 19.21 -9.89
CA ASN A 171 3.24 20.10 -10.60
C ASN A 171 1.84 19.47 -10.73
N LEU A 172 1.76 18.17 -11.07
CA LEU A 172 0.49 17.43 -11.15
C LEU A 172 -0.28 17.50 -9.84
N LEU A 173 0.42 17.31 -8.71
CA LEU A 173 -0.16 17.30 -7.36
C LEU A 173 -0.21 18.68 -6.70
N LYS A 174 0.17 19.75 -7.41
CA LYS A 174 0.21 21.15 -6.89
C LYS A 174 1.01 21.25 -5.57
N MET A 175 2.15 20.54 -5.49
CA MET A 175 3.02 20.52 -4.33
C MET A 175 4.28 21.38 -4.51
N ASP A 176 4.71 22.09 -3.44
CA ASP A 176 5.94 22.88 -3.43
C ASP A 176 7.19 21.98 -3.43
N GLU A 177 8.17 22.31 -4.25
CA GLU A 177 9.45 21.58 -4.31
C GLU A 177 10.20 21.57 -2.95
N LYS A 178 10.03 22.63 -2.13
CA LYS A 178 10.63 22.71 -0.79
C LYS A 178 10.26 21.53 0.11
N PHE A 179 9.07 20.96 -0.10
CA PHE A 179 8.59 19.79 0.61
C PHE A 179 9.55 18.58 0.48
N THR A 180 10.16 18.40 -0.68
CA THR A 180 11.00 17.25 -0.98
C THR A 180 12.41 17.31 -0.36
N ARG A 181 12.79 18.49 0.16
CA ARG A 181 14.08 18.68 0.84
C ARG A 181 14.04 18.32 2.33
N ARG A 182 12.84 18.18 2.89
CA ARG A 182 12.64 17.77 4.30
C ARG A 182 12.97 16.29 4.47
N TYR A 183 13.20 15.86 5.70
CA TYR A 183 13.34 14.44 6.01
C TYR A 183 11.98 13.74 5.92
N LEU A 184 12.03 12.46 5.52
CA LEU A 184 10.84 11.64 5.27
C LEU A 184 9.96 11.56 6.52
N ASN A 185 8.75 12.12 6.45
CA ASN A 185 7.75 12.16 7.52
C ASN A 185 8.19 12.84 8.84
N ASP A 186 9.40 13.41 8.91
CA ASP A 186 9.93 14.03 10.12
C ASP A 186 9.35 15.45 10.28
N GLY A 187 8.62 15.66 11.39
CA GLY A 187 7.92 16.92 11.66
C GLY A 187 6.81 17.25 10.64
N PHE A 188 6.29 16.26 9.90
CA PHE A 188 5.16 16.44 9.01
C PHE A 188 3.83 16.39 9.77
N SER A 189 2.89 17.25 9.40
CA SER A 189 1.49 17.12 9.82
C SER A 189 0.85 15.87 9.20
N GLY A 190 -0.30 15.42 9.71
CA GLY A 190 -1.06 14.30 9.14
C GLY A 190 -1.31 14.50 7.65
N GLY A 191 -1.83 15.66 7.24
CA GLY A 191 -2.09 15.99 5.84
C GLY A 191 -0.82 16.02 4.98
N GLU A 192 0.31 16.51 5.51
CA GLU A 192 1.58 16.46 4.78
C GLU A 192 2.06 15.03 4.55
N LYS A 193 1.91 14.14 5.53
CA LYS A 193 2.26 12.72 5.40
C LYS A 193 1.44 12.04 4.32
N LYS A 194 0.12 12.24 4.31
CA LYS A 194 -0.77 11.65 3.30
C LYS A 194 -0.50 12.20 1.89
N ARG A 195 -0.25 13.51 1.76
CA ARG A 195 0.20 14.10 0.48
C ARG A 195 1.53 13.53 0.01
N LEU A 196 2.44 13.19 0.93
CA LEU A 196 3.69 12.52 0.58
C LEU A 196 3.44 11.09 0.08
N GLU A 197 2.49 10.35 0.64
CA GLU A 197 2.14 9.02 0.15
C GLU A 197 1.57 9.08 -1.28
N VAL A 198 0.71 10.07 -1.57
CA VAL A 198 0.24 10.32 -2.95
C VAL A 198 1.40 10.70 -3.89
N LEU A 199 2.36 11.50 -3.42
CA LEU A 199 3.57 11.81 -4.21
C LEU A 199 4.44 10.55 -4.45
N GLN A 200 4.57 9.67 -3.45
CA GLN A 200 5.25 8.39 -3.62
C GLN A 200 4.56 7.54 -4.69
N MET A 201 3.24 7.42 -4.63
CA MET A 201 2.45 6.72 -5.65
C MET A 201 2.66 7.34 -7.05
N ALA A 202 2.64 8.67 -7.16
CA ALA A 202 2.87 9.38 -8.41
C ALA A 202 4.24 9.12 -9.03
N VAL A 203 5.31 9.11 -8.19
CA VAL A 203 6.69 8.93 -8.65
C VAL A 203 6.99 7.46 -8.94
N LEU A 204 6.47 6.54 -8.12
CA LEU A 204 6.74 5.12 -8.25
C LEU A 204 5.87 4.44 -9.32
N GLU A 205 4.76 5.02 -9.70
CA GLU A 205 3.82 4.49 -10.70
C GLU A 205 3.53 2.99 -10.50
N PRO A 206 2.99 2.60 -9.33
CA PRO A 206 2.70 1.21 -9.05
C PRO A 206 1.67 0.64 -10.03
N LYS A 207 1.58 -0.67 -10.11
CA LYS A 207 0.53 -1.37 -10.85
C LYS A 207 -0.72 -1.58 -10.02
N VAL A 208 -0.52 -1.81 -8.72
CA VAL A 208 -1.59 -1.86 -7.71
C VAL A 208 -1.19 -1.01 -6.51
N ALA A 209 -2.05 -0.10 -6.10
CA ALA A 209 -1.86 0.76 -4.93
C ALA A 209 -2.94 0.48 -3.89
N PHE A 210 -2.52 0.11 -2.68
CA PHE A 210 -3.37 0.03 -1.50
C PHE A 210 -3.20 1.30 -0.68
N LEU A 211 -4.31 1.95 -0.34
CA LEU A 211 -4.36 3.15 0.50
C LEU A 211 -5.11 2.80 1.79
N ASP A 212 -4.37 2.60 2.89
CA ASP A 212 -4.95 2.22 4.17
C ASP A 212 -5.27 3.47 4.99
N GLU A 213 -6.57 3.75 5.14
CA GLU A 213 -7.14 4.93 5.81
C GLU A 213 -6.47 6.25 5.38
N PRO A 214 -6.49 6.59 4.09
CA PRO A 214 -5.81 7.77 3.57
C PRO A 214 -6.43 9.09 4.08
N ASP A 215 -7.59 9.03 4.70
CA ASP A 215 -8.39 10.13 5.25
C ASP A 215 -8.32 10.24 6.79
N SER A 216 -7.69 9.28 7.47
CA SER A 216 -7.63 9.26 8.94
C SER A 216 -6.88 10.47 9.51
N GLY A 217 -7.54 11.19 10.45
CA GLY A 217 -6.97 12.35 11.12
C GLY A 217 -6.78 13.59 10.25
N LEU A 218 -7.45 13.66 9.09
CA LEU A 218 -7.38 14.79 8.17
C LEU A 218 -8.60 15.70 8.30
N ASP A 219 -8.39 16.99 8.06
CA ASP A 219 -9.45 17.94 7.82
C ASP A 219 -10.04 17.80 6.40
N ILE A 220 -11.18 18.45 6.15
CA ILE A 220 -11.91 18.34 4.87
C ILE A 220 -11.06 18.75 3.67
N ASP A 221 -10.25 19.81 3.82
CA ASP A 221 -9.42 20.31 2.71
C ASP A 221 -8.28 19.34 2.39
N ALA A 222 -7.67 18.72 3.41
CA ALA A 222 -6.65 17.69 3.23
C ALA A 222 -7.23 16.42 2.58
N ILE A 223 -8.42 15.97 3.00
CA ILE A 223 -9.12 14.83 2.38
C ILE A 223 -9.36 15.08 0.90
N ARG A 224 -9.88 16.26 0.55
CA ARG A 224 -10.10 16.66 -0.84
C ARG A 224 -8.81 16.62 -1.67
N ILE A 225 -7.73 17.19 -1.16
CA ILE A 225 -6.43 17.19 -1.85
C ILE A 225 -5.92 15.77 -2.09
N VAL A 226 -6.06 14.88 -1.11
CA VAL A 226 -5.68 13.47 -1.24
C VAL A 226 -6.54 12.77 -2.29
N GLY A 227 -7.86 12.90 -2.24
CA GLY A 227 -8.79 12.30 -3.20
C GLY A 227 -8.55 12.79 -4.63
N GLU A 228 -8.46 14.11 -4.84
CA GLU A 228 -8.12 14.70 -6.14
C GLU A 228 -6.75 14.19 -6.66
N GLY A 229 -5.77 14.06 -5.76
CA GLY A 229 -4.45 13.52 -6.09
C GLY A 229 -4.51 12.06 -6.53
N VAL A 230 -5.30 11.23 -5.86
CA VAL A 230 -5.52 9.83 -6.24
C VAL A 230 -6.20 9.74 -7.60
N ASN A 231 -7.27 10.51 -7.84
CA ASN A 231 -7.94 10.54 -9.14
C ASN A 231 -7.02 11.02 -10.27
N ALA A 232 -6.17 12.03 -10.01
CA ALA A 232 -5.20 12.51 -11.01
C ALA A 232 -4.17 11.44 -11.41
N LEU A 233 -3.97 10.43 -10.56
CA LEU A 233 -3.07 9.30 -10.82
C LEU A 233 -3.79 8.08 -11.38
N ARG A 234 -5.12 8.05 -11.34
CA ARG A 234 -5.92 6.99 -11.95
C ARG A 234 -5.58 6.90 -13.42
N GLY A 235 -5.15 5.74 -13.87
CA GLY A 235 -4.78 5.46 -15.25
C GLY A 235 -5.15 4.05 -15.64
N LYS A 236 -5.08 3.74 -16.94
CA LYS A 236 -5.46 2.43 -17.48
C LYS A 236 -4.63 1.26 -16.94
N ASP A 237 -3.44 1.55 -16.39
CA ASP A 237 -2.46 0.53 -16.01
C ASP A 237 -2.32 0.36 -14.50
N MET A 238 -3.01 1.17 -13.69
CA MET A 238 -2.93 1.15 -12.23
C MET A 238 -4.29 0.83 -11.62
N ALA A 239 -4.34 -0.21 -10.80
CA ALA A 239 -5.46 -0.52 -9.94
C ALA A 239 -5.28 0.19 -8.58
N ILE A 240 -6.37 0.69 -7.99
CA ILE A 240 -6.35 1.38 -6.70
C ILE A 240 -7.35 0.70 -5.77
N VAL A 241 -6.89 0.34 -4.57
CA VAL A 241 -7.73 -0.20 -3.51
C VAL A 241 -7.65 0.74 -2.32
N VAL A 242 -8.76 1.38 -1.97
CA VAL A 242 -8.86 2.29 -0.83
C VAL A 242 -9.54 1.56 0.32
N ILE A 243 -8.89 1.50 1.46
CA ILE A 243 -9.46 0.98 2.70
C ILE A 243 -9.86 2.17 3.55
N THR A 244 -11.14 2.33 3.86
CA THR A 244 -11.64 3.40 4.71
C THR A 244 -12.90 2.98 5.45
N HIS A 245 -13.11 3.57 6.60
CA HIS A 245 -14.39 3.52 7.32
C HIS A 245 -15.18 4.84 7.18
N GLN A 246 -14.61 5.84 6.48
CA GLN A 246 -15.21 7.16 6.29
C GLN A 246 -15.62 7.37 4.83
N GLN A 247 -16.83 7.85 4.63
CA GLN A 247 -17.33 8.11 3.29
C GLN A 247 -16.79 9.42 2.69
N ARG A 248 -16.29 10.33 3.53
CA ARG A 248 -15.90 11.67 3.07
C ARG A 248 -14.89 11.65 1.92
N ILE A 249 -13.92 10.74 1.95
CA ILE A 249 -12.94 10.63 0.87
C ILE A 249 -13.57 10.12 -0.43
N LEU A 250 -14.61 9.27 -0.32
CA LEU A 250 -15.28 8.68 -1.48
C LEU A 250 -16.00 9.73 -2.34
N SER A 251 -16.40 10.87 -1.74
CA SER A 251 -16.96 12.01 -2.48
C SER A 251 -15.96 12.66 -3.44
N TYR A 252 -14.67 12.39 -3.27
CA TYR A 252 -13.58 12.90 -4.10
C TYR A 252 -12.91 11.82 -4.94
N LEU A 253 -13.45 10.59 -4.95
CA LEU A 253 -12.91 9.47 -5.71
C LEU A 253 -13.93 8.95 -6.72
N ASP A 254 -13.45 8.63 -7.92
CA ASP A 254 -14.24 7.92 -8.93
C ASP A 254 -14.18 6.42 -8.64
N VAL A 255 -15.10 5.94 -7.80
CA VAL A 255 -15.15 4.56 -7.32
C VAL A 255 -15.88 3.67 -8.31
N ASP A 256 -15.33 2.48 -8.63
CA ASP A 256 -15.99 1.48 -9.46
C ASP A 256 -16.71 0.42 -8.62
N PHE A 257 -16.05 -0.08 -7.55
CA PHE A 257 -16.57 -1.16 -6.71
C PHE A 257 -16.41 -0.84 -5.22
N VAL A 258 -17.41 -1.26 -4.43
CA VAL A 258 -17.40 -1.18 -2.97
C VAL A 258 -17.58 -2.58 -2.40
N HIS A 259 -16.68 -2.97 -1.49
CA HIS A 259 -16.69 -4.24 -0.79
C HIS A 259 -16.89 -3.98 0.71
N VAL A 260 -17.83 -4.66 1.32
CA VAL A 260 -18.06 -4.58 2.75
C VAL A 260 -17.39 -5.75 3.44
N MET A 261 -16.51 -5.44 4.37
CA MET A 261 -15.75 -6.43 5.12
C MET A 261 -16.23 -6.49 6.57
N MET A 262 -16.59 -7.68 7.06
CA MET A 262 -16.97 -7.94 8.44
C MET A 262 -16.35 -9.24 8.91
N GLN A 263 -15.82 -9.23 10.14
CA GLN A 263 -15.29 -10.43 10.80
C GLN A 263 -14.40 -11.29 9.89
N GLY A 264 -13.47 -10.63 9.17
CA GLY A 264 -12.51 -11.31 8.31
C GLY A 264 -13.04 -11.80 6.96
N ASN A 265 -14.27 -11.46 6.57
CA ASN A 265 -14.91 -11.86 5.31
C ASN A 265 -15.36 -10.65 4.51
N ILE A 266 -15.32 -10.72 3.17
CA ILE A 266 -16.08 -9.82 2.31
C ILE A 266 -17.52 -10.36 2.26
N VAL A 267 -18.45 -9.60 2.83
CA VAL A 267 -19.83 -10.05 3.05
C VAL A 267 -20.82 -9.45 2.04
N LYS A 268 -20.46 -8.34 1.42
CA LYS A 268 -21.30 -7.69 0.41
C LYS A 268 -20.44 -6.92 -0.59
N GLU A 269 -20.88 -6.89 -1.84
CA GLU A 269 -20.22 -6.15 -2.92
C GLU A 269 -21.26 -5.35 -3.70
N GLY A 270 -20.86 -4.19 -4.23
CA GLY A 270 -21.73 -3.34 -5.02
C GLY A 270 -20.97 -2.21 -5.70
N GLY A 271 -21.71 -1.31 -6.33
CA GLY A 271 -21.20 -0.08 -6.89
C GLY A 271 -21.07 1.05 -5.85
N PRO A 272 -20.82 2.29 -6.30
CA PRO A 272 -20.68 3.46 -5.43
C PRO A 272 -21.92 3.75 -4.55
N GLU A 273 -23.10 3.30 -4.97
CA GLU A 273 -24.35 3.42 -4.22
C GLU A 273 -24.30 2.69 -2.88
N LEU A 274 -23.59 1.55 -2.81
CA LEU A 274 -23.47 0.79 -1.57
C LEU A 274 -22.80 1.60 -0.45
N SER A 275 -21.83 2.44 -0.78
CA SER A 275 -21.18 3.30 0.22
C SER A 275 -22.15 4.33 0.79
N ARG A 276 -23.08 4.87 -0.03
CA ARG A 276 -24.10 5.82 0.42
C ARG A 276 -25.12 5.15 1.32
N GLU A 277 -25.53 3.93 0.97
CA GLU A 277 -26.42 3.16 1.82
C GLU A 277 -25.82 2.86 3.20
N ILE A 278 -24.52 2.58 3.25
CA ILE A 278 -23.80 2.37 4.51
C ILE A 278 -23.75 3.67 5.33
N GLU A 279 -23.54 4.83 4.70
CA GLU A 279 -23.55 6.12 5.41
C GLU A 279 -24.93 6.41 6.03
N GLU A 280 -25.99 6.18 5.25
CA GLU A 280 -27.35 6.47 5.69
C GLU A 280 -27.87 5.50 6.74
N LYS A 281 -27.57 4.21 6.61
CA LYS A 281 -28.19 3.13 7.41
C LYS A 281 -27.21 2.47 8.40
N GLY A 282 -25.90 2.80 8.33
CA GLY A 282 -24.86 2.08 9.06
C GLY A 282 -24.68 0.66 8.54
N TYR A 283 -24.00 -0.19 9.32
CA TYR A 283 -23.77 -1.59 8.98
C TYR A 283 -24.84 -2.55 9.52
N GLY A 284 -25.77 -2.06 10.36
CA GLY A 284 -26.76 -2.89 11.06
C GLY A 284 -27.63 -3.74 10.14
N TRP A 285 -28.14 -3.13 9.06
CA TRP A 285 -29.00 -3.83 8.10
C TRP A 285 -28.28 -4.97 7.36
N ILE A 286 -26.96 -4.85 7.09
CA ILE A 286 -26.17 -5.93 6.47
C ILE A 286 -26.02 -7.09 7.47
N ARG A 287 -25.80 -6.78 8.74
CA ARG A 287 -25.72 -7.79 9.80
C ARG A 287 -27.04 -8.56 9.95
N GLU A 288 -28.18 -7.84 9.94
CA GLU A 288 -29.51 -8.44 10.01
C GLU A 288 -29.80 -9.35 8.81
N GLU A 289 -29.46 -8.87 7.57
CA GLU A 289 -29.64 -9.62 6.33
C GLU A 289 -28.86 -10.94 6.35
N LEU A 290 -27.64 -10.93 6.92
CA LEU A 290 -26.72 -12.06 6.91
C LEU A 290 -26.69 -12.86 8.22
N GLY A 291 -27.43 -12.45 9.25
CA GLY A 291 -27.44 -13.09 10.57
C GLY A 291 -26.13 -12.97 11.34
N ILE A 292 -25.31 -11.94 11.05
CA ILE A 292 -24.02 -11.70 11.69
C ILE A 292 -24.21 -10.98 13.01
N GLN A 293 -23.76 -11.58 14.13
CA GLN A 293 -23.81 -10.92 15.44
C GLN A 293 -22.66 -9.92 15.57
N PRO A 294 -22.89 -8.74 16.17
CA PRO A 294 -21.81 -7.77 16.42
C PRO A 294 -20.76 -8.36 17.38
N THR A 295 -19.50 -8.03 17.16
CA THR A 295 -18.43 -8.38 18.11
C THR A 295 -18.51 -7.53 19.38
N GLN A 296 -17.80 -7.95 20.43
CA GLN A 296 -17.77 -7.17 21.69
C GLN A 296 -17.17 -5.75 21.49
N GLU A 297 -16.25 -5.59 20.56
CA GLU A 297 -15.65 -4.30 20.23
C GLU A 297 -16.64 -3.39 19.50
N GLU A 298 -17.34 -3.93 18.50
CA GLU A 298 -18.38 -3.22 17.77
C GLU A 298 -19.54 -2.77 18.68
N THR A 299 -19.94 -3.64 19.62
CA THR A 299 -21.00 -3.30 20.59
C THR A 299 -20.57 -2.14 21.51
N ARG A 300 -19.30 -2.03 21.87
CA ARG A 300 -18.79 -0.92 22.68
C ARG A 300 -18.78 0.40 21.92
N GLU A 301 -18.41 0.38 20.64
CA GLU A 301 -18.40 1.58 19.79
C GLU A 301 -19.83 2.11 19.55
N GLU A 302 -20.82 1.22 19.36
CA GLU A 302 -22.24 1.59 19.18
C GLU A 302 -22.84 2.18 20.46
N VAL A 303 -22.37 1.77 21.64
CA VAL A 303 -22.88 2.28 22.94
C VAL A 303 -22.12 3.54 23.41
N GLY A 304 -21.05 3.94 22.73
CA GLY A 304 -20.31 5.17 23.03
C GLY A 304 -19.55 5.14 24.36
N VAL A 305 -19.05 3.98 24.77
CA VAL A 305 -18.27 3.75 26.00
C VAL A 305 -16.83 3.38 25.65
#